data_46fc50b5ff48bf01fb8069ed32d84ae4
#
_entry.id   46fc50b5ff48bf01fb8069ed32d84ae4
#
_cell.length_a   1.000
_cell.length_b   1.000
_cell.length_c   1.000
_cell.angle_alpha   90.00
_cell.angle_beta   90.00
_cell.angle_gamma   90.00
#
_symmetry.space_group_name_H-M   'P 1'
#
loop_
_entity.id
_entity.type
_entity.pdbx_description
1 polymer ?
#
loop_
_entity_poly.entity_id
_entity_poly.type
_entity_poly.pdbx_seq_one_letter_code
_entity_poly.pdbx_strand_id
1 'polypeptide(L)'
;MMLKTTTAVVLAGVTGAAFAVPAAADDHESAVSVLHGVPGLTVDVYVNGEEAIPDFAPGTLTEPMMLAAGRYDIEIYADGDDPETAEPALSAEDLEVPGGANLTLAAHLSEDGTPTLGAFVNDVTRTSAGEARLTVRHAAAAPAVDVRAGGSAVVEGLTNPDEQVLDLPAGTVTADVVLAGTEDVVLGPADVNLAEGTNTIVYAWGSAEEGTLDLAVQVIEGLHTPPDGVPSGQGGLADTGALLVLALAGVAGAVVTGRQVIRATARD
;
A
#
# COMPACT_ATOMS: atom_id res chain seq x y z
N MET A 1 -65.34 -24.17 -60.26
CA MET A 1 -64.58 -24.89 -59.21
C MET A 1 -63.15 -24.38 -59.27
N MET A 2 -62.84 -23.30 -58.51
CA MET A 2 -61.57 -22.61 -58.54
C MET A 2 -60.87 -22.86 -57.21
N LEU A 3 -59.74 -23.51 -57.26
CA LEU A 3 -58.88 -23.78 -56.11
C LEU A 3 -58.00 -22.57 -55.86
N LYS A 4 -58.13 -21.96 -54.71
CA LYS A 4 -57.25 -20.86 -54.26
C LYS A 4 -56.11 -21.48 -53.42
N THR A 5 -54.93 -21.40 -53.94
CA THR A 5 -53.67 -21.80 -53.24
C THR A 5 -53.24 -20.63 -52.38
N THR A 6 -53.20 -20.82 -51.04
CA THR A 6 -52.71 -19.84 -50.11
C THR A 6 -51.24 -20.20 -49.73
N THR A 7 -50.28 -19.34 -50.11
CA THR A 7 -48.88 -19.49 -49.76
C THR A 7 -48.66 -18.93 -48.39
N ALA A 8 -48.25 -19.77 -47.42
CA ALA A 8 -47.84 -19.34 -46.08
C ALA A 8 -46.34 -18.99 -46.08
N VAL A 9 -46.01 -17.75 -45.78
CA VAL A 9 -44.64 -17.29 -45.52
C VAL A 9 -44.35 -17.53 -44.05
N VAL A 10 -43.40 -18.44 -43.81
CA VAL A 10 -42.83 -18.71 -42.49
C VAL A 10 -41.69 -17.72 -42.25
N LEU A 11 -41.88 -16.78 -41.37
CA LEU A 11 -40.83 -15.86 -40.86
C LEU A 11 -40.08 -16.59 -39.77
N ALA A 12 -38.86 -17.06 -40.07
CA ALA A 12 -37.96 -17.61 -39.06
C ALA A 12 -37.36 -16.48 -38.21
N GLY A 13 -37.84 -16.32 -36.97
CA GLY A 13 -37.28 -15.44 -35.99
C GLY A 13 -35.97 -16.00 -35.45
N VAL A 14 -34.86 -15.31 -35.75
CA VAL A 14 -33.56 -15.57 -35.10
C VAL A 14 -33.59 -14.96 -33.71
N THR A 15 -33.84 -15.78 -32.69
CA THR A 15 -33.64 -15.41 -31.29
C THR A 15 -32.15 -15.40 -31.03
N GLY A 16 -31.55 -14.18 -30.98
CA GLY A 16 -30.20 -13.97 -30.51
C GLY A 16 -30.14 -14.27 -29.00
N ALA A 17 -29.53 -15.40 -28.66
CA ALA A 17 -29.15 -15.65 -27.27
C ALA A 17 -28.03 -14.69 -26.92
N ALA A 18 -28.33 -13.67 -26.09
CA ALA A 18 -27.33 -12.87 -25.45
C ALA A 18 -26.61 -13.77 -24.43
N PHE A 19 -25.41 -14.21 -24.76
CA PHE A 19 -24.51 -14.80 -23.79
C PHE A 19 -24.10 -13.66 -22.85
N ALA A 20 -24.62 -13.67 -21.61
CA ALA A 20 -24.03 -12.89 -20.53
C ALA A 20 -22.60 -13.42 -20.35
N VAL A 21 -21.62 -12.61 -20.74
CA VAL A 21 -20.23 -12.83 -20.36
C VAL A 21 -20.21 -12.64 -18.85
N PRO A 22 -19.83 -13.65 -18.04
CA PRO A 22 -19.60 -13.43 -16.64
C PRO A 22 -18.57 -12.30 -16.54
N ALA A 23 -18.86 -11.25 -15.74
CA ALA A 23 -17.86 -10.27 -15.38
C ALA A 23 -16.70 -11.08 -14.77
N ALA A 24 -15.53 -11.03 -15.40
CA ALA A 24 -14.33 -11.55 -14.78
C ALA A 24 -14.19 -10.78 -13.46
N ALA A 25 -14.25 -11.49 -12.33
CA ALA A 25 -13.77 -10.94 -11.07
C ALA A 25 -12.32 -10.55 -11.35
N ASP A 26 -11.95 -9.32 -11.00
CA ASP A 26 -10.56 -8.89 -11.09
C ASP A 26 -9.76 -9.80 -10.15
N ASP A 27 -9.01 -10.75 -10.71
CA ASP A 27 -8.17 -11.72 -9.99
C ASP A 27 -6.91 -11.04 -9.37
N HIS A 28 -6.97 -9.75 -9.11
CA HIS A 28 -5.88 -9.03 -8.48
C HIS A 28 -5.97 -9.21 -6.97
N GLU A 29 -4.91 -9.81 -6.41
CA GLU A 29 -4.74 -9.90 -4.97
C GLU A 29 -4.50 -8.51 -4.37
N SER A 30 -4.98 -8.29 -3.17
CA SER A 30 -4.73 -7.10 -2.37
C SER A 30 -3.78 -7.40 -1.22
N ALA A 31 -2.92 -6.44 -0.91
CA ALA A 31 -2.05 -6.51 0.26
C ALA A 31 -2.85 -6.04 1.49
N VAL A 32 -3.10 -6.94 2.42
CA VAL A 32 -3.91 -6.67 3.63
C VAL A 32 -3.07 -6.86 4.87
N SER A 33 -2.92 -5.80 5.67
CA SER A 33 -2.35 -5.86 7.03
C SER A 33 -3.47 -5.80 8.07
N VAL A 34 -3.22 -6.35 9.25
CA VAL A 34 -4.18 -6.33 10.38
C VAL A 34 -3.54 -5.65 11.58
N LEU A 35 -4.23 -4.67 12.17
CA LEU A 35 -3.84 -4.00 13.40
C LEU A 35 -4.77 -4.43 14.54
N HIS A 36 -4.20 -4.83 15.66
CA HIS A 36 -4.92 -5.03 16.90
C HIS A 36 -4.77 -3.80 17.81
N GLY A 37 -5.68 -2.85 17.70
CA GLY A 37 -5.70 -1.59 18.46
C GLY A 37 -6.67 -1.58 19.65
N VAL A 38 -7.16 -2.75 20.12
CA VAL A 38 -7.98 -2.85 21.33
C VAL A 38 -7.08 -3.31 22.48
N PRO A 39 -6.95 -2.51 23.57
CA PRO A 39 -6.07 -2.86 24.67
C PRO A 39 -6.60 -4.02 25.52
N GLY A 40 -5.71 -4.71 26.24
CA GLY A 40 -6.04 -5.57 27.37
C GLY A 40 -6.36 -7.02 27.06
N LEU A 41 -6.54 -7.42 25.80
CA LEU A 41 -6.92 -8.79 25.43
C LEU A 41 -6.08 -9.30 24.25
N THR A 42 -5.44 -10.47 24.39
CA THR A 42 -4.90 -11.23 23.27
C THR A 42 -6.06 -11.95 22.58
N VAL A 43 -6.06 -12.02 21.26
CA VAL A 43 -7.16 -12.54 20.47
C VAL A 43 -6.67 -13.49 19.38
N ASP A 44 -7.58 -14.34 18.89
CA ASP A 44 -7.43 -15.15 17.71
C ASP A 44 -8.34 -14.60 16.61
N VAL A 45 -7.81 -14.41 15.39
CA VAL A 45 -8.55 -13.87 14.25
C VAL A 45 -8.88 -15.00 13.29
N TYR A 46 -10.15 -15.14 12.98
CA TYR A 46 -10.69 -16.10 12.01
C TYR A 46 -11.17 -15.38 10.77
N VAL A 47 -10.90 -15.96 9.62
CA VAL A 47 -11.33 -15.49 8.30
C VAL A 47 -12.13 -16.61 7.64
N ASN A 48 -13.40 -16.36 7.33
CA ASN A 48 -14.31 -17.36 6.76
C ASN A 48 -14.36 -18.67 7.60
N GLY A 49 -14.27 -18.58 8.93
CA GLY A 49 -14.28 -19.70 9.86
C GLY A 49 -12.96 -20.46 9.99
N GLU A 50 -11.88 -20.02 9.33
CA GLU A 50 -10.53 -20.60 9.48
C GLU A 50 -9.65 -19.66 10.29
N GLU A 51 -8.88 -20.20 11.25
CA GLU A 51 -7.93 -19.42 12.06
C GLU A 51 -6.80 -18.89 11.18
N ALA A 52 -6.70 -17.55 11.10
CA ALA A 52 -5.71 -16.86 10.27
C ALA A 52 -4.57 -16.25 11.09
N ILE A 53 -4.86 -15.72 12.28
CA ILE A 53 -3.86 -15.09 13.15
C ILE A 53 -4.13 -15.53 14.60
N PRO A 54 -3.35 -16.49 15.12
CA PRO A 54 -3.42 -16.88 16.53
C PRO A 54 -2.61 -15.91 17.41
N ASP A 55 -2.93 -15.91 18.72
CA ASP A 55 -2.17 -15.22 19.78
C ASP A 55 -1.88 -13.73 19.46
N PHE A 56 -2.82 -13.03 18.83
CA PHE A 56 -2.64 -11.66 18.34
C PHE A 56 -2.74 -10.67 19.51
N ALA A 57 -1.58 -10.14 19.93
CA ALA A 57 -1.47 -9.24 21.07
C ALA A 57 -1.83 -7.79 20.72
N PRO A 58 -2.37 -6.98 21.67
CA PRO A 58 -2.63 -5.55 21.47
C PRO A 58 -1.39 -4.77 20.99
N GLY A 59 -1.62 -3.81 20.11
CA GLY A 59 -0.58 -2.98 19.52
C GLY A 59 0.20 -3.65 18.38
N THR A 60 -0.10 -4.90 18.05
CA THR A 60 0.57 -5.64 16.97
C THR A 60 -0.06 -5.30 15.62
N LEU A 61 0.82 -5.09 14.64
CA LEU A 61 0.48 -4.95 13.22
C LEU A 61 1.14 -6.09 12.45
N THR A 62 0.38 -6.79 11.59
CA THR A 62 0.93 -7.87 10.77
C THR A 62 1.73 -7.33 9.58
N GLU A 63 2.66 -8.13 9.06
CA GLU A 63 3.11 -7.97 7.69
C GLU A 63 1.92 -8.10 6.72
N PRO A 64 1.98 -7.49 5.53
CA PRO A 64 0.90 -7.59 4.58
C PRO A 64 0.75 -9.02 4.04
N MET A 65 -0.48 -9.53 4.10
CA MET A 65 -0.89 -10.80 3.53
C MET A 65 -1.59 -10.56 2.19
N MET A 66 -1.35 -11.43 1.20
CA MET A 66 -2.01 -11.31 -0.10
C MET A 66 -3.36 -12.04 -0.06
N LEU A 67 -4.45 -11.29 -0.22
CA LEU A 67 -5.81 -11.80 -0.28
C LEU A 67 -6.42 -11.55 -1.66
N ALA A 68 -7.11 -12.54 -2.21
CA ALA A 68 -7.90 -12.36 -3.43
C ALA A 68 -9.00 -11.32 -3.22
N ALA A 69 -9.38 -10.62 -4.29
CA ALA A 69 -10.55 -9.75 -4.24
C ALA A 69 -11.80 -10.57 -3.89
N GLY A 70 -12.61 -10.07 -2.96
CA GLY A 70 -13.78 -10.82 -2.51
C GLY A 70 -14.42 -10.26 -1.26
N ARG A 71 -15.31 -11.05 -0.70
CA ARG A 71 -15.95 -10.76 0.58
C ARG A 71 -15.51 -11.78 1.60
N TYR A 72 -15.25 -11.31 2.80
CA TYR A 72 -14.71 -12.09 3.89
C TYR A 72 -15.53 -11.87 5.16
N ASP A 73 -15.80 -12.95 5.86
CA ASP A 73 -16.34 -12.90 7.21
C ASP A 73 -15.17 -12.95 8.18
N ILE A 74 -15.08 -11.95 9.04
CA ILE A 74 -14.02 -11.81 10.05
C ILE A 74 -14.64 -11.99 11.41
N GLU A 75 -14.09 -12.90 12.20
CA GLU A 75 -14.47 -13.15 13.59
C GLU A 75 -13.23 -13.08 14.47
N ILE A 76 -13.35 -12.41 15.61
CA ILE A 76 -12.26 -12.23 16.57
C ILE A 76 -12.72 -12.79 17.90
N TYR A 77 -11.99 -13.78 18.40
CA TYR A 77 -12.24 -14.44 19.67
C TYR A 77 -11.16 -14.09 20.68
N ALA A 78 -11.47 -14.18 21.97
CA ALA A 78 -10.44 -14.11 23.00
C ALA A 78 -9.52 -15.35 22.90
N ASP A 79 -8.22 -15.14 23.12
CA ASP A 79 -7.24 -16.24 23.10
C ASP A 79 -7.67 -17.41 23.97
N GLY A 80 -7.70 -18.60 23.37
CA GLY A 80 -8.11 -19.85 24.00
C GLY A 80 -9.62 -20.12 24.01
N ASP A 81 -10.45 -19.24 23.46
CA ASP A 81 -11.88 -19.53 23.27
C ASP A 81 -12.07 -20.50 22.08
N ASP A 82 -13.10 -21.35 22.22
CA ASP A 82 -13.48 -22.31 21.18
C ASP A 82 -14.54 -21.67 20.26
N PRO A 83 -14.22 -21.38 18.98
CA PRO A 83 -15.13 -20.69 18.05
C PRO A 83 -16.43 -21.47 17.77
N GLU A 84 -16.48 -22.80 18.04
CA GLU A 84 -17.72 -23.58 17.91
C GLU A 84 -18.72 -23.30 19.04
N THR A 85 -18.28 -22.77 20.18
CA THR A 85 -19.07 -22.64 21.41
C THR A 85 -19.08 -21.23 22.01
N ALA A 86 -18.07 -20.42 21.74
CA ALA A 86 -17.96 -19.05 22.20
C ALA A 86 -18.63 -18.07 21.21
N GLU A 87 -19.06 -16.91 21.72
CA GLU A 87 -19.46 -15.78 20.86
C GLU A 87 -18.21 -14.95 20.56
N PRO A 88 -18.02 -14.49 19.30
CA PRO A 88 -16.90 -13.64 18.95
C PRO A 88 -16.96 -12.31 19.73
N ALA A 89 -15.82 -11.84 20.21
CA ALA A 89 -15.68 -10.53 20.84
C ALA A 89 -15.96 -9.39 19.83
N LEU A 90 -15.65 -9.64 18.56
CA LEU A 90 -15.92 -8.72 17.44
C LEU A 90 -16.12 -9.54 16.16
N SER A 91 -17.10 -9.14 15.33
CA SER A 91 -17.32 -9.77 14.02
C SER A 91 -17.67 -8.72 12.95
N ALA A 92 -17.30 -9.02 11.71
CA ALA A 92 -17.75 -8.29 10.53
C ALA A 92 -18.07 -9.30 9.44
N GLU A 93 -19.30 -9.26 8.93
CA GLU A 93 -19.76 -10.07 7.82
C GLU A 93 -19.60 -9.34 6.49
N ASP A 94 -19.36 -10.09 5.40
CA ASP A 94 -19.32 -9.55 4.04
C ASP A 94 -18.31 -8.38 3.85
N LEU A 95 -17.19 -8.34 4.61
CA LEU A 95 -16.17 -7.32 4.47
C LEU A 95 -15.58 -7.38 3.07
N GLU A 96 -15.70 -6.29 2.30
CA GLU A 96 -15.22 -6.23 0.93
C GLU A 96 -13.72 -5.94 0.86
N VAL A 97 -12.96 -6.83 0.21
CA VAL A 97 -11.56 -6.63 -0.17
C VAL A 97 -11.54 -6.34 -1.68
N PRO A 98 -11.34 -5.08 -2.11
CA PRO A 98 -11.26 -4.74 -3.53
C PRO A 98 -9.97 -5.32 -4.14
N GLY A 99 -9.96 -5.57 -5.44
CA GLY A 99 -8.78 -6.10 -6.13
C GLY A 99 -7.67 -5.06 -6.32
N GLY A 100 -6.41 -5.48 -6.09
CA GLY A 100 -5.23 -4.65 -6.31
C GLY A 100 -5.04 -3.50 -5.32
N ALA A 101 -5.73 -3.52 -4.19
CA ALA A 101 -5.62 -2.50 -3.15
C ALA A 101 -4.53 -2.83 -2.12
N ASN A 102 -4.14 -1.82 -1.35
CA ASN A 102 -3.41 -1.98 -0.11
C ASN A 102 -4.33 -1.53 1.02
N LEU A 103 -4.58 -2.42 1.99
CA LEU A 103 -5.57 -2.24 3.04
C LEU A 103 -4.96 -2.50 4.41
N THR A 104 -5.48 -1.81 5.41
CA THR A 104 -5.29 -2.19 6.80
C THR A 104 -6.65 -2.41 7.46
N LEU A 105 -6.88 -3.60 7.96
CA LEU A 105 -8.01 -3.91 8.83
C LEU A 105 -7.57 -3.64 10.27
N ALA A 106 -8.27 -2.76 10.97
CA ALA A 106 -7.93 -2.41 12.34
C ALA A 106 -9.09 -2.75 13.28
N ALA A 107 -8.86 -3.69 14.20
CA ALA A 107 -9.70 -3.81 15.38
C ALA A 107 -9.29 -2.69 16.34
N HIS A 108 -10.19 -1.75 16.62
CA HIS A 108 -9.88 -0.58 17.43
C HIS A 108 -11.08 -0.17 18.30
N LEU A 109 -10.88 0.79 19.19
CA LEU A 109 -11.97 1.37 19.95
C LEU A 109 -12.56 2.56 19.17
N SER A 110 -13.88 2.66 19.09
CA SER A 110 -14.58 3.89 18.71
C SER A 110 -14.39 4.98 19.76
N GLU A 111 -14.84 6.21 19.48
CA GLU A 111 -14.70 7.34 20.42
C GLU A 111 -15.31 7.05 21.81
N ASP A 112 -16.40 6.30 21.86
CA ASP A 112 -17.09 5.91 23.09
C ASP A 112 -16.52 4.66 23.78
N GLY A 113 -15.39 4.11 23.27
CA GLY A 113 -14.71 2.96 23.83
C GLY A 113 -15.26 1.60 23.37
N THR A 114 -16.22 1.57 22.43
CA THR A 114 -16.75 0.32 21.90
C THR A 114 -15.79 -0.31 20.89
N PRO A 115 -15.40 -1.60 21.03
CA PRO A 115 -14.60 -2.29 20.01
C PRO A 115 -15.30 -2.30 18.65
N THR A 116 -14.55 -1.99 17.60
CA THR A 116 -15.04 -1.94 16.22
C THR A 116 -13.97 -2.39 15.24
N LEU A 117 -14.37 -2.81 14.03
CA LEU A 117 -13.45 -3.15 12.94
C LEU A 117 -13.55 -2.08 11.86
N GLY A 118 -12.43 -1.41 11.60
CA GLY A 118 -12.27 -0.43 10.52
C GLY A 118 -11.47 -1.02 9.36
N ALA A 119 -11.86 -0.69 8.12
CA ALA A 119 -11.09 -1.00 6.93
C ALA A 119 -10.55 0.31 6.33
N PHE A 120 -9.24 0.46 6.28
CA PHE A 120 -8.56 1.63 5.76
C PHE A 120 -7.85 1.29 4.46
N VAL A 121 -8.16 2.02 3.39
CA VAL A 121 -7.43 1.90 2.13
C VAL A 121 -6.18 2.78 2.21
N ASN A 122 -5.01 2.15 2.07
CA ASN A 122 -3.74 2.86 2.14
C ASN A 122 -3.44 3.55 0.80
N ASP A 123 -3.07 4.82 0.85
CA ASP A 123 -2.64 5.54 -0.34
C ASP A 123 -1.23 5.08 -0.76
N VAL A 124 -1.16 4.33 -1.85
CA VAL A 124 0.07 3.83 -2.47
C VAL A 124 0.43 4.58 -3.76
N THR A 125 -0.15 5.74 -3.99
CA THR A 125 0.24 6.59 -5.10
C THR A 125 1.66 7.11 -4.91
N ARG A 126 2.35 7.38 -6.02
CA ARG A 126 3.76 7.81 -5.98
C ARG A 126 3.92 9.16 -5.33
N THR A 127 4.94 9.29 -4.49
CA THR A 127 5.40 10.58 -3.94
C THR A 127 6.33 11.29 -4.94
N SER A 128 6.49 12.60 -4.79
CA SER A 128 7.48 13.37 -5.55
C SER A 128 8.90 13.01 -5.08
N ALA A 129 9.90 13.30 -5.92
CA ALA A 129 11.30 13.11 -5.52
C ALA A 129 11.65 13.99 -4.31
N GLY A 130 12.28 13.40 -3.30
CA GLY A 130 12.64 14.05 -2.04
C GLY A 130 11.50 14.12 -1.02
N GLU A 131 10.32 13.54 -1.33
CA GLU A 131 9.16 13.53 -0.45
C GLU A 131 8.84 12.13 0.08
N ALA A 132 8.16 12.10 1.20
CA ALA A 132 7.54 10.95 1.82
C ALA A 132 6.10 11.30 2.17
N ARG A 133 5.25 10.29 2.26
CA ARG A 133 3.89 10.42 2.75
C ARG A 133 3.82 10.07 4.22
N LEU A 134 3.12 10.88 4.99
CA LEU A 134 2.71 10.61 6.36
C LEU A 134 1.20 10.49 6.38
N THR A 135 0.70 9.35 6.86
CA THR A 135 -0.72 9.17 7.15
C THR A 135 -0.89 9.06 8.66
N VAL A 136 -1.75 9.88 9.24
CA VAL A 136 -2.09 9.79 10.67
C VAL A 136 -3.53 9.32 10.80
N ARG A 137 -3.75 8.25 11.57
CA ARG A 137 -5.06 7.65 11.83
C ARG A 137 -5.41 7.76 13.31
N HIS A 138 -6.57 8.28 13.59
CA HIS A 138 -7.10 8.32 14.95
C HIS A 138 -8.01 7.10 15.18
N ALA A 139 -7.44 6.05 15.75
CA ALA A 139 -8.13 4.77 16.05
C ALA A 139 -8.24 4.52 17.57
N ALA A 140 -8.20 5.59 18.37
CA ALA A 140 -8.26 5.52 19.84
C ALA A 140 -9.60 6.01 20.38
N ALA A 141 -10.04 5.45 21.51
CA ALA A 141 -11.10 6.04 22.32
C ALA A 141 -10.58 7.28 23.03
N ALA A 142 -10.57 8.39 22.31
CA ALA A 142 -10.10 9.70 22.80
C ALA A 142 -10.85 10.81 22.06
N PRO A 143 -10.95 12.01 22.67
CA PRO A 143 -11.47 13.18 21.96
C PRO A 143 -10.64 13.54 20.74
N ALA A 144 -11.13 14.51 19.94
CA ALA A 144 -10.38 15.07 18.82
C ALA A 144 -8.98 15.52 19.25
N VAL A 145 -7.99 15.31 18.35
CA VAL A 145 -6.59 15.62 18.61
C VAL A 145 -6.00 16.52 17.53
N ASP A 146 -4.96 17.26 17.89
CA ASP A 146 -4.09 17.96 16.95
C ASP A 146 -2.74 17.20 16.90
N VAL A 147 -2.17 17.07 15.70
CA VAL A 147 -0.83 16.50 15.52
C VAL A 147 0.16 17.62 15.21
N ARG A 148 1.25 17.67 15.96
CA ARG A 148 2.29 18.68 15.77
C ARG A 148 3.57 18.03 15.26
N ALA A 149 4.22 18.71 14.32
CA ALA A 149 5.53 18.37 13.79
C ALA A 149 6.49 19.54 14.08
N GLY A 150 7.59 19.27 14.80
CA GLY A 150 8.51 20.32 15.22
C GLY A 150 7.85 21.42 16.06
N GLY A 151 6.81 21.10 16.82
CA GLY A 151 6.04 22.03 17.68
C GLY A 151 4.97 22.87 16.95
N SER A 152 4.77 22.66 15.65
CA SER A 152 3.72 23.34 14.87
C SER A 152 2.62 22.34 14.49
N ALA A 153 1.34 22.72 14.62
CA ALA A 153 0.23 21.89 14.20
C ALA A 153 0.28 21.64 12.68
N VAL A 154 0.24 20.38 12.29
CA VAL A 154 0.17 19.93 10.89
C VAL A 154 -1.14 19.23 10.57
N VAL A 155 -1.84 18.76 11.60
CA VAL A 155 -3.21 18.24 11.56
C VAL A 155 -3.96 18.84 12.72
N GLU A 156 -5.17 19.34 12.50
CA GLU A 156 -6.01 19.93 13.52
C GLU A 156 -7.37 19.24 13.58
N GLY A 157 -7.84 18.94 14.79
CA GLY A 157 -9.17 18.42 15.05
C GLY A 157 -9.45 17.04 14.47
N LEU A 158 -8.45 16.17 14.41
CA LEU A 158 -8.62 14.80 13.91
C LEU A 158 -9.47 13.98 14.90
N THR A 159 -10.58 13.43 14.41
CA THR A 159 -11.53 12.62 15.18
C THR A 159 -11.42 11.14 14.84
N ASN A 160 -11.83 10.26 15.74
CA ASN A 160 -11.93 8.82 15.49
C ASN A 160 -13.19 8.50 14.62
N PRO A 161 -13.11 7.72 13.51
CA PRO A 161 -11.92 6.99 12.99
C PRO A 161 -11.22 7.68 11.81
N ASP A 162 -11.21 9.00 11.75
CA ASP A 162 -10.68 9.75 10.62
C ASP A 162 -9.16 9.60 10.45
N GLU A 163 -8.70 9.90 9.25
CA GLU A 163 -7.29 9.96 8.91
C GLU A 163 -6.93 11.27 8.20
N GLN A 164 -5.67 11.65 8.27
CA GLN A 164 -5.11 12.75 7.51
C GLN A 164 -3.84 12.29 6.79
N VAL A 165 -3.77 12.60 5.49
CA VAL A 165 -2.63 12.27 4.62
C VAL A 165 -1.89 13.54 4.27
N LEU A 166 -0.56 13.52 4.41
CA LEU A 166 0.34 14.66 4.19
C LEU A 166 1.55 14.18 3.38
N ASP A 167 1.88 14.89 2.29
CA ASP A 167 3.17 14.71 1.62
C ASP A 167 4.16 15.74 2.20
N LEU A 168 5.27 15.25 2.74
CA LEU A 168 6.27 16.02 3.48
C LEU A 168 7.68 15.74 2.92
N PRO A 169 8.62 16.68 3.07
CA PRO A 169 10.02 16.40 2.77
C PRO A 169 10.52 15.19 3.55
N ALA A 170 11.24 14.29 2.87
CA ALA A 170 11.85 13.13 3.53
C ALA A 170 12.84 13.56 4.61
N GLY A 171 12.85 12.87 5.75
CA GLY A 171 13.69 13.18 6.90
C GLY A 171 13.08 12.71 8.22
N THR A 172 13.77 13.00 9.33
CA THR A 172 13.23 12.72 10.66
C THR A 172 12.49 13.94 11.19
N VAL A 173 11.27 13.72 11.65
CA VAL A 173 10.40 14.75 12.23
C VAL A 173 10.05 14.36 13.65
N THR A 174 10.30 15.23 14.61
CA THR A 174 9.81 15.06 15.98
C THR A 174 8.33 15.45 16.00
N ALA A 175 7.46 14.50 16.32
CA ALA A 175 6.01 14.69 16.37
C ALA A 175 5.45 14.39 17.76
N ASP A 176 4.37 15.07 18.10
CA ASP A 176 3.54 14.79 19.26
C ASP A 176 2.05 14.97 18.92
N VAL A 177 1.22 14.41 19.78
CA VAL A 177 -0.25 14.52 19.69
C VAL A 177 -0.75 15.22 20.94
N VAL A 178 -1.56 16.27 20.74
CA VAL A 178 -2.18 17.04 21.81
C VAL A 178 -3.70 16.95 21.70
N LEU A 179 -4.41 17.21 22.78
CA LEU A 179 -5.87 17.40 22.71
C LEU A 179 -6.19 18.62 21.85
N ALA A 180 -7.17 18.49 20.94
CA ALA A 180 -7.50 19.54 19.98
C ALA A 180 -7.75 20.91 20.65
N GLY A 181 -7.07 21.92 20.13
CA GLY A 181 -7.16 23.29 20.63
C GLY A 181 -6.47 23.55 21.98
N THR A 182 -5.61 22.61 22.44
CA THR A 182 -4.84 22.74 23.68
C THR A 182 -3.34 22.49 23.47
N GLU A 183 -2.55 22.63 24.54
CA GLU A 183 -1.13 22.27 24.58
C GLU A 183 -0.89 20.93 25.33
N ASP A 184 -1.96 20.25 25.74
CA ASP A 184 -1.88 19.04 26.56
C ASP A 184 -1.45 17.84 25.71
N VAL A 185 -0.19 17.41 25.88
CA VAL A 185 0.38 16.26 25.14
C VAL A 185 -0.21 14.96 25.66
N VAL A 186 -0.81 14.18 24.78
CA VAL A 186 -1.38 12.87 25.10
C VAL A 186 -0.54 11.71 24.57
N LEU A 187 0.25 11.93 23.48
CA LEU A 187 1.20 10.97 22.94
C LEU A 187 2.46 11.67 22.44
N GLY A 188 3.60 11.08 22.67
CA GLY A 188 4.90 11.63 22.26
C GLY A 188 5.57 12.52 23.32
N PRO A 189 6.55 13.39 22.92
CA PRO A 189 7.09 13.49 21.56
C PRO A 189 7.87 12.23 21.13
N ALA A 190 7.81 11.92 19.86
CA ALA A 190 8.54 10.80 19.25
C ALA A 190 9.14 11.22 17.90
N ASP A 191 10.30 10.66 17.57
CA ASP A 191 10.93 10.87 16.27
C ASP A 191 10.33 9.89 15.23
N VAL A 192 9.70 10.45 14.20
CA VAL A 192 9.15 9.72 13.07
C VAL A 192 10.10 9.87 11.88
N ASN A 193 10.59 8.75 11.36
CA ASN A 193 11.44 8.73 10.18
C ASN A 193 10.56 8.63 8.93
N LEU A 194 10.56 9.68 8.11
CA LEU A 194 9.87 9.75 6.83
C LEU A 194 10.88 9.45 5.71
N ALA A 195 10.99 8.19 5.31
CA ALA A 195 11.91 7.81 4.24
C ALA A 195 11.33 8.22 2.87
N GLU A 196 12.20 8.69 1.96
CA GLU A 196 11.79 9.07 0.60
C GLU A 196 11.08 7.91 -0.11
N GLY A 197 9.96 8.20 -0.78
CA GLY A 197 9.22 7.19 -1.53
C GLY A 197 8.51 6.16 -0.67
N THR A 198 8.15 6.52 0.57
CA THR A 198 7.36 5.68 1.47
C THR A 198 6.09 6.38 1.92
N ASN A 199 5.10 5.60 2.35
CA ASN A 199 4.00 6.08 3.19
C ASN A 199 4.21 5.53 4.60
N THR A 200 4.50 6.42 5.56
CA THR A 200 4.57 6.11 6.97
C THR A 200 3.20 6.37 7.59
N ILE A 201 2.52 5.32 8.02
CA ILE A 201 1.19 5.39 8.62
C ILE A 201 1.31 5.23 10.12
N VAL A 202 0.85 6.21 10.87
CA VAL A 202 0.88 6.23 12.33
C VAL A 202 -0.55 6.11 12.83
N TYR A 203 -0.82 5.08 13.62
CA TYR A 203 -2.09 4.84 14.28
C TYR A 203 -2.00 5.26 15.74
N ALA A 204 -2.82 6.20 16.18
CA ALA A 204 -3.10 6.41 17.59
C ALA A 204 -4.21 5.43 18.00
N TRP A 205 -3.94 4.52 18.94
CA TRP A 205 -4.87 3.48 19.39
C TRP A 205 -4.96 3.41 20.91
N GLY A 206 -5.89 2.62 21.44
CA GLY A 206 -6.12 2.47 22.86
C GLY A 206 -7.18 3.44 23.41
N SER A 207 -7.14 3.74 24.70
CA SER A 207 -8.13 4.58 25.41
C SER A 207 -7.44 5.66 26.25
N ALA A 208 -7.88 6.91 26.08
CA ALA A 208 -7.43 8.03 26.92
C ALA A 208 -7.93 7.88 28.35
N GLU A 209 -9.17 7.41 28.55
CA GLU A 209 -9.78 7.24 29.86
C GLU A 209 -9.09 6.13 30.67
N GLU A 210 -8.70 5.05 29.99
CA GLU A 210 -8.00 3.92 30.61
C GLU A 210 -6.48 4.13 30.71
N GLY A 211 -5.94 5.18 30.12
CA GLY A 211 -4.49 5.46 30.09
C GLY A 211 -3.70 4.44 29.28
N THR A 212 -4.33 3.83 28.26
CA THR A 212 -3.73 2.82 27.38
C THR A 212 -3.38 3.35 25.99
N LEU A 213 -3.38 4.68 25.81
CA LEU A 213 -3.01 5.27 24.53
C LEU A 213 -1.59 4.90 24.12
N ASP A 214 -1.45 4.45 22.86
CA ASP A 214 -0.15 4.11 22.30
C ASP A 214 -0.16 4.35 20.78
N LEU A 215 1.00 4.17 20.14
CA LEU A 215 1.20 4.32 18.70
C LEU A 215 1.58 2.99 18.06
N ALA A 216 1.00 2.70 16.90
CA ALA A 216 1.50 1.68 15.98
C ALA A 216 1.94 2.35 14.68
N VAL A 217 3.00 1.82 14.06
CA VAL A 217 3.58 2.40 12.84
C VAL A 217 3.65 1.33 11.75
N GLN A 218 3.15 1.67 10.58
CA GLN A 218 3.24 0.89 9.36
C GLN A 218 4.03 1.67 8.32
N VAL A 219 4.92 1.02 7.59
CA VAL A 219 5.66 1.64 6.49
C VAL A 219 5.38 0.89 5.20
N ILE A 220 4.88 1.61 4.19
CA ILE A 220 4.68 1.09 2.84
C ILE A 220 5.74 1.71 1.94
N GLU A 221 6.57 0.87 1.36
CA GLU A 221 7.71 1.27 0.54
C GLU A 221 7.41 1.21 -0.96
N GLY A 222 8.34 1.72 -1.78
CA GLY A 222 8.28 1.59 -3.24
C GLY A 222 7.43 2.64 -3.94
N LEU A 223 7.08 3.74 -3.27
CA LEU A 223 6.27 4.83 -3.81
C LEU A 223 7.12 5.89 -4.54
N HIS A 224 8.36 5.55 -4.90
CA HIS A 224 9.22 6.48 -5.64
C HIS A 224 8.65 6.82 -7.00
N THR A 225 8.67 8.11 -7.35
CA THR A 225 8.58 8.51 -8.76
C THR A 225 9.88 8.09 -9.45
N PRO A 226 9.83 7.28 -10.54
CA PRO A 226 11.04 6.98 -11.29
C PRO A 226 11.70 8.31 -11.70
N PRO A 227 13.04 8.44 -11.59
CA PRO A 227 13.70 9.63 -12.12
C PRO A 227 13.30 9.77 -13.59
N ASP A 228 12.88 10.97 -13.99
CA ASP A 228 12.65 11.30 -15.39
C ASP A 228 13.90 10.87 -16.15
N GLY A 229 13.75 9.85 -17.02
CA GLY A 229 14.89 9.28 -17.74
C GLY A 229 15.64 10.43 -18.39
N VAL A 230 16.95 10.51 -18.12
CA VAL A 230 17.81 11.46 -18.83
C VAL A 230 17.49 11.25 -20.31
N PRO A 231 17.01 12.28 -21.06
CA PRO A 231 16.79 12.12 -22.49
C PRO A 231 18.10 11.59 -23.05
N SER A 232 18.15 10.32 -23.44
CA SER A 232 19.29 9.79 -24.18
C SER A 232 19.40 10.71 -25.37
N GLY A 233 20.40 11.59 -25.32
CA GLY A 233 20.62 12.56 -26.35
C GLY A 233 20.54 11.79 -27.66
N GLN A 234 19.66 12.18 -28.55
CA GLN A 234 19.68 11.71 -29.93
C GLN A 234 21.10 12.00 -30.40
N GLY A 235 21.96 10.98 -30.34
CA GLY A 235 23.25 11.02 -31.01
C GLY A 235 22.92 11.44 -32.43
N GLY A 236 23.32 12.66 -32.80
CA GLY A 236 23.04 13.16 -34.11
C GLY A 236 23.44 12.11 -35.13
N LEU A 237 22.50 11.68 -35.95
CA LEU A 237 22.81 10.96 -37.17
C LEU A 237 23.80 11.86 -37.89
N ALA A 238 25.11 11.59 -37.75
CA ALA A 238 26.10 12.14 -38.60
C ALA A 238 25.62 11.82 -40.02
N ASP A 239 25.35 12.91 -40.74
CA ASP A 239 24.95 12.89 -42.12
C ASP A 239 25.85 11.93 -42.93
N THR A 240 25.35 10.75 -43.28
CA THR A 240 26.04 9.70 -44.02
C THR A 240 26.24 10.09 -45.51
N GLY A 241 26.13 11.40 -45.83
CA GLY A 241 26.30 11.94 -47.17
C GLY A 241 27.75 12.25 -47.58
N ALA A 242 28.78 12.17 -46.71
CA ALA A 242 30.12 12.62 -47.00
C ALA A 242 31.24 11.55 -46.95
N LEU A 243 30.93 10.24 -46.91
CA LEU A 243 31.95 9.17 -46.85
C LEU A 243 31.93 8.18 -48.01
N LEU A 244 31.57 8.64 -49.21
CA LEU A 244 31.61 7.79 -50.42
C LEU A 244 32.67 8.25 -51.43
N VAL A 245 33.75 8.93 -51.04
CA VAL A 245 34.87 9.34 -51.95
C VAL A 245 36.23 9.16 -51.29
N LEU A 246 36.57 8.06 -50.64
CA LEU A 246 37.99 7.80 -50.27
C LEU A 246 38.26 6.31 -50.00
N ALA A 247 37.79 5.41 -50.87
CA ALA A 247 38.16 4.00 -50.85
C ALA A 247 38.64 3.54 -52.21
N LEU A 248 39.62 4.21 -52.81
CA LEU A 248 40.34 3.73 -53.97
C LEU A 248 41.73 4.42 -54.09
N ALA A 249 42.68 4.14 -53.22
CA ALA A 249 44.11 4.24 -53.52
C ALA A 249 44.93 3.71 -52.33
N GLY A 250 45.66 2.61 -52.52
CA GLY A 250 46.79 2.28 -51.64
C GLY A 250 46.90 0.85 -51.17
N VAL A 251 46.98 -0.07 -52.12
CA VAL A 251 47.69 -1.36 -51.90
C VAL A 251 49.18 -1.08 -52.19
N ALA A 252 50.07 -1.15 -51.20
CA ALA A 252 51.46 -1.69 -51.35
C ALA A 252 52.30 -1.52 -50.09
N GLY A 253 52.82 -2.65 -49.57
CA GLY A 253 54.17 -2.79 -49.00
C GLY A 253 54.35 -2.31 -47.56
N ALA A 254 54.76 -3.11 -46.64
CA ALA A 254 55.93 -3.92 -46.49
C ALA A 254 56.00 -4.58 -45.12
N VAL A 255 56.39 -5.82 -45.11
CA VAL A 255 56.82 -6.61 -43.95
C VAL A 255 58.20 -6.08 -43.47
N VAL A 256 58.36 -5.78 -42.18
CA VAL A 256 59.66 -5.85 -41.52
C VAL A 256 59.50 -6.41 -40.08
N THR A 257 60.14 -7.52 -39.89
CA THR A 257 60.46 -8.23 -38.65
C THR A 257 61.42 -7.43 -37.77
N GLY A 258 61.24 -7.47 -36.46
CA GLY A 258 62.23 -6.95 -35.52
C GLY A 258 61.99 -7.45 -34.08
N ARG A 259 62.69 -8.50 -33.73
CA ARG A 259 62.86 -9.15 -32.42
C ARG A 259 63.84 -8.32 -31.57
N GLN A 260 63.64 -8.29 -30.26
CA GLN A 260 64.64 -8.31 -29.17
C GLN A 260 64.11 -7.57 -27.94
N VAL A 261 64.10 -8.12 -26.81
CA VAL A 261 64.89 -8.81 -25.83
C VAL A 261 64.85 -8.05 -24.49
N ILE A 262 64.48 -8.78 -23.51
CA ILE A 262 64.51 -8.69 -22.07
C ILE A 262 65.68 -7.79 -21.49
N ARG A 263 65.33 -7.03 -20.41
CA ARG A 263 66.19 -7.06 -19.19
C ARG A 263 65.46 -6.49 -17.96
N ALA A 264 65.40 -7.34 -16.98
CA ALA A 264 65.16 -7.00 -15.58
C ALA A 264 66.39 -6.32 -14.95
N THR A 265 66.13 -5.39 -14.05
CA THR A 265 67.03 -5.16 -12.93
C THR A 265 66.25 -4.65 -11.72
N ALA A 266 66.45 -5.38 -10.61
CA ALA A 266 66.06 -5.04 -9.26
C ALA A 266 67.06 -4.07 -8.64
N ARG A 267 66.64 -3.47 -7.52
CA ARG A 267 67.40 -2.77 -6.42
C ARG A 267 67.00 -1.30 -6.33
N ASP A 268 66.69 -0.77 -5.18
CA ASP A 268 66.85 -1.06 -3.75
C ASP A 268 65.62 -0.64 -2.97
#